data_848d8771f282643dc121b273111dc0f6
#
_entry.id   848d8771f282643dc121b273111dc0f6
#
_cell.length_a   1.000
_cell.length_b   1.000
_cell.length_c   1.000
_cell.angle_alpha   90.00
_cell.angle_beta   90.00
_cell.angle_gamma   90.00
#
_symmetry.space_group_name_H-M   'P 1'
#
loop_
_entity.id
_entity.type
_entity.pdbx_description
1 polymer ?
#
loop_
_entity_poly.entity_id
_entity_poly.type
_entity_poly.pdbx_seq_one_letter_code
_entity_poly.pdbx_strand_id
1 'polypeptide(L)'
;MVRSPYQRGWVVLSDVDGKSTLSFIKIKTLYGVSETVNIWGEKVVRDSIAYHSVEKYLVKDLGTNPKGVFEHLGYPSTFGQVETVYDELVVMQDRWVELNGNTLEREVYTEDEFYGDLPVGGFKPVEAAMSYSAKFIRDENGYIYMHTKPVANDFHAGAYMSIPLWNYTKFSALYPVQKFKDRNMDAVLALREEDNSLVIIRNGGGVKNSSNDPTFYDNTVKDTGEIVEFEGEDAKNFQNMRDESIVTMKTASVNVNGDMMQAWVALMKGNDMSYQLRYFRMKNKKWDIYDYYENDLTSLKNKEYTDMAVFEQKQYVVIAMGNELWYCQYVKGMASAPKLIHTFDKKVIALSSNDIYLYPKYGVYNGQLGVALEDGSFFIYGVEEKDKQESGLVNDVKIKQLYPNEESEKEGDNNFGKIVDVLYKIGNANQIVQYDL
;
A
#
# COMPACT_ATOMS: atom_id res chain seq x y z
N MET A 1 19.04 -14.29 -18.24
CA MET A 1 17.70 -14.22 -17.65
C MET A 1 17.08 -12.93 -18.14
N VAL A 2 15.96 -12.98 -18.86
CA VAL A 2 15.29 -11.75 -19.33
C VAL A 2 14.59 -11.14 -18.13
N ARG A 3 14.93 -9.91 -17.76
CA ARG A 3 14.25 -9.20 -16.67
C ARG A 3 12.81 -8.94 -17.10
N SER A 4 11.88 -9.15 -16.18
CA SER A 4 10.49 -8.74 -16.38
C SER A 4 10.42 -7.23 -16.58
N PRO A 5 9.78 -6.73 -17.62
CA PRO A 5 9.78 -5.31 -17.93
C PRO A 5 8.99 -4.46 -16.95
N TYR A 6 8.03 -5.05 -16.20
CA TYR A 6 7.10 -4.31 -15.34
C TYR A 6 7.20 -4.68 -13.87
N GLN A 7 8.35 -5.17 -13.46
CA GLN A 7 8.56 -5.67 -12.10
C GLN A 7 8.44 -4.56 -11.05
N ARG A 8 8.96 -3.37 -11.36
CA ARG A 8 8.99 -2.22 -10.42
C ARG A 8 8.82 -0.92 -11.17
N GLY A 9 8.00 -0.04 -10.63
CA GLY A 9 7.76 1.29 -11.18
C GLY A 9 6.43 1.87 -10.74
N TRP A 10 6.08 2.98 -11.33
CA TRP A 10 4.81 3.65 -11.10
C TRP A 10 3.77 3.13 -12.08
N VAL A 11 2.64 2.70 -11.54
CA VAL A 11 1.45 2.35 -12.30
C VAL A 11 0.49 3.53 -12.21
N VAL A 12 -0.01 3.97 -13.35
CA VAL A 12 -1.06 4.99 -13.44
C VAL A 12 -2.29 4.35 -14.08
N LEU A 13 -3.37 4.27 -13.31
CA LEU A 13 -4.67 3.82 -13.78
C LEU A 13 -5.49 5.01 -14.26
N SER A 14 -5.93 4.97 -15.51
CA SER A 14 -6.72 6.03 -16.14
C SER A 14 -8.04 5.51 -16.68
N ASP A 15 -9.04 6.38 -16.65
CA ASP A 15 -10.29 6.23 -17.37
C ASP A 15 -10.15 6.89 -18.75
N VAL A 16 -10.05 6.06 -19.80
CA VAL A 16 -9.98 6.52 -21.18
C VAL A 16 -11.28 6.09 -21.89
N ASP A 17 -12.15 7.03 -22.16
CA ASP A 17 -13.45 6.79 -22.78
C ASP A 17 -14.31 5.74 -22.06
N GLY A 18 -14.30 5.77 -20.70
CA GLY A 18 -15.01 4.82 -19.84
C GLY A 18 -14.30 3.48 -19.65
N LYS A 19 -13.09 3.31 -20.18
CA LYS A 19 -12.31 2.07 -20.10
C LYS A 19 -11.10 2.21 -19.22
N SER A 20 -10.83 1.15 -18.46
CA SER A 20 -9.64 1.04 -17.62
C SER A 20 -8.39 0.84 -18.47
N THR A 21 -7.42 1.71 -18.25
CA THR A 21 -6.16 1.70 -19.00
C THR A 21 -4.99 1.92 -18.05
N LEU A 22 -3.94 1.13 -18.19
CA LEU A 22 -2.73 1.25 -17.40
C LEU A 22 -1.60 1.88 -18.20
N SER A 23 -0.89 2.78 -17.55
CA SER A 23 0.41 3.30 -17.99
C SER A 23 1.47 2.91 -16.97
N PHE A 24 2.72 2.78 -17.42
CA PHE A 24 3.82 2.37 -16.57
C PHE A 24 5.01 3.31 -16.72
N ILE A 25 5.58 3.73 -15.58
CA ILE A 25 6.75 4.60 -15.54
C ILE A 25 7.87 3.87 -14.81
N LYS A 26 8.95 3.63 -15.52
CA LYS A 26 10.14 2.93 -15.01
C LYS A 26 11.24 3.93 -14.68
N ILE A 27 12.00 3.61 -13.65
CA ILE A 27 13.29 4.25 -13.44
C ILE A 27 14.32 3.49 -14.26
N LYS A 28 14.99 4.21 -15.15
CA LYS A 28 16.18 3.73 -15.85
C LYS A 28 17.41 4.42 -15.30
N THR A 29 18.48 3.69 -15.10
CA THR A 29 19.76 4.22 -14.63
C THR A 29 20.72 4.30 -15.82
N LEU A 30 21.27 5.50 -16.07
CA LEU A 30 22.38 5.68 -16.98
C LEU A 30 23.67 5.35 -16.24
N TYR A 31 24.38 4.33 -16.70
CA TYR A 31 25.65 3.89 -16.15
C TYR A 31 26.80 4.72 -16.68
N GLY A 32 27.76 5.03 -15.84
CA GLY A 32 29.03 5.60 -16.25
C GLY A 32 29.09 7.12 -16.45
N VAL A 33 28.15 7.86 -15.87
CA VAL A 33 28.04 9.32 -16.10
C VAL A 33 28.89 10.17 -15.15
N SER A 34 29.29 9.66 -13.99
CA SER A 34 30.19 10.40 -13.10
C SER A 34 31.30 9.53 -12.54
N GLU A 35 32.52 10.02 -12.67
CA GLU A 35 33.67 9.49 -11.95
C GLU A 35 33.84 10.23 -10.61
N THR A 36 33.87 9.47 -9.52
CA THR A 36 34.28 10.00 -8.22
C THR A 36 35.52 9.26 -7.75
N VAL A 37 36.36 9.91 -7.00
CA VAL A 37 37.51 9.26 -6.37
C VAL A 37 37.10 8.84 -4.98
N ASN A 38 37.27 7.55 -4.65
CA ASN A 38 37.00 7.05 -3.30
C ASN A 38 38.10 7.53 -2.33
N ILE A 39 37.91 7.23 -1.04
CA ILE A 39 38.85 7.60 0.02
C ILE A 39 40.25 6.96 -0.16
N TRP A 40 40.38 5.99 -1.04
CA TRP A 40 41.61 5.28 -1.37
C TRP A 40 42.30 5.81 -2.63
N GLY A 41 41.74 6.88 -3.23
CA GLY A 41 42.26 7.46 -4.47
C GLY A 41 41.90 6.69 -5.74
N GLU A 42 41.01 5.69 -5.65
CA GLU A 42 40.59 4.93 -6.82
C GLU A 42 39.43 5.64 -7.51
N LYS A 43 39.44 5.64 -8.84
CA LYS A 43 38.28 6.11 -9.62
C LYS A 43 37.12 5.14 -9.49
N VAL A 44 36.03 5.61 -8.91
CA VAL A 44 34.77 4.88 -8.81
C VAL A 44 33.77 5.53 -9.74
N VAL A 45 33.32 4.77 -10.73
CA VAL A 45 32.22 5.19 -11.58
C VAL A 45 30.94 5.05 -10.77
N ARG A 46 30.25 6.15 -10.50
CA ARG A 46 28.93 6.14 -9.87
C ARG A 46 27.87 6.40 -10.91
N ASP A 47 26.82 5.60 -10.84
CA ASP A 47 25.63 5.84 -11.62
C ASP A 47 24.94 7.09 -11.07
N SER A 48 24.85 8.12 -11.87
CA SER A 48 24.49 9.43 -11.34
C SER A 48 23.16 9.96 -11.85
N ILE A 49 22.57 9.37 -12.89
CA ILE A 49 21.34 9.88 -13.46
C ILE A 49 20.35 8.74 -13.63
N ALA A 50 19.31 8.81 -12.81
CA ALA A 50 18.08 8.03 -13.05
C ALA A 50 17.12 8.91 -13.82
N TYR A 51 16.60 8.40 -14.91
CA TYR A 51 15.54 9.06 -15.64
C TYR A 51 14.31 8.15 -15.70
N HIS A 52 13.15 8.76 -15.91
CA HIS A 52 11.88 8.05 -15.99
C HIS A 52 11.54 7.76 -17.45
N SER A 53 11.42 6.49 -17.78
CA SER A 53 10.91 6.02 -19.07
C SER A 53 9.43 5.73 -18.94
N VAL A 54 8.62 6.29 -19.82
CA VAL A 54 7.15 6.26 -19.78
C VAL A 54 6.60 5.38 -20.88
N GLU A 55 5.76 4.43 -20.51
CA GLU A 55 4.96 3.64 -21.45
C GLU A 55 3.48 3.96 -21.21
N LYS A 56 2.96 4.95 -21.95
CA LYS A 56 1.55 5.37 -21.82
C LYS A 56 0.61 4.39 -22.46
N TYR A 57 -0.53 4.18 -21.77
CA TYR A 57 -1.63 3.34 -22.28
C TYR A 57 -1.15 1.96 -22.72
N LEU A 58 -0.25 1.39 -21.92
CA LEU A 58 0.40 0.12 -22.20
C LEU A 58 -0.59 -1.03 -22.26
N VAL A 59 -1.48 -1.10 -21.28
CA VAL A 59 -2.55 -2.09 -21.23
C VAL A 59 -3.88 -1.37 -21.38
N LYS A 60 -4.64 -1.75 -22.43
CA LYS A 60 -5.92 -1.13 -22.78
C LYS A 60 -7.06 -2.14 -22.66
N ASP A 61 -8.26 -1.63 -22.59
CA ASP A 61 -9.49 -2.43 -22.61
C ASP A 61 -9.55 -3.51 -21.51
N LEU A 62 -9.02 -3.20 -20.34
CA LEU A 62 -9.07 -4.10 -19.18
C LEU A 62 -10.51 -4.32 -18.68
N GLY A 63 -11.35 -3.31 -18.81
CA GLY A 63 -12.74 -3.28 -18.39
C GLY A 63 -13.27 -1.86 -18.34
N THR A 64 -14.33 -1.64 -17.58
CA THR A 64 -15.04 -0.36 -17.51
C THR A 64 -15.09 0.16 -16.07
N ASN A 65 -15.24 1.49 -15.96
CA ASN A 65 -15.44 2.17 -14.69
C ASN A 65 -14.31 1.89 -13.66
N PRO A 66 -13.04 2.27 -13.99
CA PRO A 66 -11.92 2.06 -13.09
C PRO A 66 -12.14 2.77 -11.75
N LYS A 67 -11.76 2.12 -10.65
CA LYS A 67 -11.92 2.63 -9.27
C LYS A 67 -10.61 2.67 -8.49
N GLY A 68 -9.67 1.80 -8.82
CA GLY A 68 -8.38 1.74 -8.13
C GLY A 68 -7.52 0.58 -8.59
N VAL A 69 -6.30 0.56 -8.10
CA VAL A 69 -5.31 -0.48 -8.37
C VAL A 69 -4.51 -0.78 -7.12
N PHE A 70 -4.25 -2.06 -6.84
CA PHE A 70 -3.36 -2.45 -5.76
C PHE A 70 -2.48 -3.64 -6.14
N GLU A 71 -1.36 -3.76 -5.47
CA GLU A 71 -0.40 -4.85 -5.65
C GLU A 71 -0.60 -5.89 -4.55
N HIS A 72 -0.66 -7.14 -4.96
CA HIS A 72 -0.68 -8.28 -4.07
C HIS A 72 0.61 -9.09 -4.26
N LEU A 73 1.37 -9.25 -3.18
CA LEU A 73 2.64 -9.96 -3.20
C LEU A 73 2.52 -11.28 -2.50
N GLY A 74 2.93 -12.34 -3.17
CA GLY A 74 3.14 -13.66 -2.57
C GLY A 74 4.51 -13.77 -1.93
N TYR A 75 4.64 -14.64 -0.95
CA TYR A 75 5.91 -14.94 -0.31
C TYR A 75 6.33 -16.37 -0.62
N PRO A 76 7.65 -16.63 -0.78
CA PRO A 76 8.14 -17.99 -0.94
C PRO A 76 7.84 -18.80 0.33
N SER A 77 7.42 -20.04 0.14
CA SER A 77 7.05 -20.96 1.22
C SER A 77 8.21 -21.35 2.14
N THR A 78 9.45 -21.10 1.73
CA THR A 78 10.66 -21.51 2.46
C THR A 78 11.66 -20.38 2.56
N PHE A 79 12.18 -20.18 3.77
CA PHE A 79 13.25 -19.22 4.04
C PHE A 79 14.53 -19.67 3.30
N GLY A 80 15.08 -18.80 2.46
CA GLY A 80 16.39 -19.01 1.85
C GLY A 80 16.40 -19.62 0.45
N GLN A 81 15.26 -19.98 -0.11
CA GLN A 81 15.18 -20.32 -1.53
C GLN A 81 14.82 -19.09 -2.35
N VAL A 82 15.59 -18.85 -3.40
CA VAL A 82 15.31 -17.81 -4.41
C VAL A 82 14.23 -18.35 -5.34
N GLU A 83 13.05 -18.58 -4.79
CA GLU A 83 11.89 -18.90 -5.61
C GLU A 83 11.28 -17.62 -6.16
N THR A 84 10.73 -17.73 -7.33
CA THR A 84 9.97 -16.66 -7.99
C THR A 84 8.83 -16.25 -7.06
N VAL A 85 8.89 -15.06 -6.50
CA VAL A 85 7.78 -14.52 -5.75
C VAL A 85 6.73 -14.11 -6.75
N TYR A 86 5.53 -14.60 -6.59
CA TYR A 86 4.41 -14.16 -7.39
C TYR A 86 4.03 -12.74 -6.99
N ASP A 87 3.73 -11.95 -7.98
CA ASP A 87 3.37 -10.57 -7.91
C ASP A 87 2.16 -10.39 -8.82
N GLU A 88 1.09 -9.92 -8.25
CA GLU A 88 -0.18 -9.72 -8.89
C GLU A 88 -0.59 -8.27 -8.79
N LEU A 89 -1.11 -7.72 -9.86
CA LEU A 89 -1.71 -6.40 -9.90
C LEU A 89 -3.21 -6.52 -10.10
N VAL A 90 -3.99 -6.08 -9.14
CA VAL A 90 -5.45 -6.13 -9.20
C VAL A 90 -5.99 -4.77 -9.61
N VAL A 91 -6.78 -4.74 -10.69
CA VAL A 91 -7.47 -3.54 -11.16
C VAL A 91 -8.93 -3.62 -10.73
N MET A 92 -9.30 -2.73 -9.82
CA MET A 92 -10.67 -2.56 -9.36
C MET A 92 -11.48 -1.74 -10.36
N GLN A 93 -12.54 -2.34 -10.87
CA GLN A 93 -13.42 -1.79 -11.91
C GLN A 93 -14.78 -2.50 -11.83
N ASP A 94 -15.67 -2.38 -12.81
CA ASP A 94 -16.96 -3.07 -12.74
C ASP A 94 -16.80 -4.60 -12.66
N ARG A 95 -15.89 -5.16 -13.44
CA ARG A 95 -15.45 -6.55 -13.36
C ARG A 95 -13.97 -6.57 -13.04
N TRP A 96 -13.62 -6.86 -11.79
CA TRP A 96 -12.22 -6.84 -11.36
C TRP A 96 -11.36 -7.81 -12.16
N VAL A 97 -10.16 -7.39 -12.49
CA VAL A 97 -9.18 -8.18 -13.23
C VAL A 97 -7.88 -8.28 -12.47
N GLU A 98 -7.32 -9.47 -12.44
CA GLU A 98 -6.04 -9.79 -11.82
C GLU A 98 -5.01 -10.03 -12.91
N LEU A 99 -3.92 -9.27 -12.86
CA LEU A 99 -2.87 -9.27 -13.85
C LEU A 99 -1.60 -9.84 -13.26
N ASN A 100 -0.86 -10.59 -14.07
CA ASN A 100 0.51 -10.96 -13.71
C ASN A 100 1.34 -9.71 -13.47
N GLY A 101 1.87 -9.56 -12.26
CA GLY A 101 2.59 -8.35 -11.89
C GLY A 101 3.89 -8.12 -12.65
N ASN A 102 4.42 -9.14 -13.34
CA ASN A 102 5.64 -9.03 -14.10
C ASN A 102 5.42 -8.71 -15.58
N THR A 103 4.33 -9.20 -16.16
CA THR A 103 4.03 -9.05 -17.59
C THR A 103 2.87 -8.09 -17.86
N LEU A 104 2.03 -7.84 -16.86
CA LEU A 104 0.76 -7.12 -16.93
C LEU A 104 -0.26 -7.79 -17.85
N GLU A 105 -0.07 -9.05 -18.17
CA GLU A 105 -1.04 -9.88 -18.85
C GLU A 105 -2.15 -10.30 -17.88
N ARG A 106 -3.38 -10.35 -18.39
CA ARG A 106 -4.51 -10.81 -17.60
C ARG A 106 -4.36 -12.30 -17.29
N GLU A 107 -4.47 -12.65 -16.01
CA GLU A 107 -4.49 -14.03 -15.54
C GLU A 107 -5.94 -14.50 -15.34
N VAL A 108 -6.76 -13.73 -14.60
CA VAL A 108 -8.13 -14.11 -14.28
C VAL A 108 -9.01 -12.87 -14.07
N TYR A 109 -10.32 -13.04 -14.15
CA TYR A 109 -11.26 -12.12 -13.51
C TYR A 109 -11.59 -12.63 -12.11
N THR A 110 -11.58 -11.78 -11.13
CA THR A 110 -11.82 -12.17 -9.72
C THR A 110 -13.14 -12.94 -9.52
N GLU A 111 -14.17 -12.61 -10.28
CA GLU A 111 -15.46 -13.33 -10.21
C GLU A 111 -15.39 -14.77 -10.75
N ASP A 112 -14.42 -15.06 -11.63
CA ASP A 112 -14.24 -16.42 -12.18
C ASP A 112 -13.56 -17.37 -11.18
N GLU A 113 -13.09 -16.86 -10.04
CA GLU A 113 -12.51 -17.66 -8.96
C GLU A 113 -13.54 -18.17 -7.95
N PHE A 114 -14.85 -17.96 -8.17
CA PHE A 114 -15.87 -18.55 -7.32
C PHE A 114 -16.08 -20.03 -7.64
N TYR A 115 -16.22 -20.83 -6.58
CA TYR A 115 -16.60 -22.24 -6.72
C TYR A 115 -18.10 -22.35 -6.97
N GLY A 116 -18.47 -22.70 -8.20
CA GLY A 116 -19.85 -22.79 -8.63
C GLY A 116 -20.44 -21.43 -9.02
N ASP A 117 -21.64 -21.15 -8.55
CA ASP A 117 -22.35 -19.92 -8.91
C ASP A 117 -21.84 -18.71 -8.08
N LEU A 118 -22.00 -17.52 -8.65
CA LEU A 118 -21.78 -16.28 -7.92
C LEU A 118 -22.78 -16.12 -6.76
N PRO A 119 -22.48 -15.27 -5.77
CA PRO A 119 -23.43 -14.95 -4.70
C PRO A 119 -24.80 -14.55 -5.20
N VAL A 120 -25.84 -14.88 -4.46
CA VAL A 120 -27.23 -14.51 -4.80
C VAL A 120 -27.35 -12.98 -4.88
N GLY A 121 -27.81 -12.48 -6.02
CA GLY A 121 -27.88 -11.04 -6.30
C GLY A 121 -26.67 -10.51 -7.07
N GLY A 122 -25.70 -11.38 -7.40
CA GLY A 122 -24.47 -11.03 -8.09
C GLY A 122 -23.33 -10.68 -7.13
N PHE A 123 -22.14 -10.53 -7.70
CA PHE A 123 -20.95 -10.15 -6.97
C PHE A 123 -20.48 -8.76 -7.46
N LYS A 124 -20.44 -7.80 -6.54
CA LYS A 124 -20.01 -6.44 -6.84
C LYS A 124 -18.93 -6.01 -5.85
N PRO A 125 -17.68 -6.38 -6.11
CA PRO A 125 -16.57 -6.07 -5.22
C PRO A 125 -16.29 -4.58 -5.16
N VAL A 126 -15.99 -4.08 -3.96
CA VAL A 126 -15.68 -2.66 -3.74
C VAL A 126 -14.32 -2.45 -3.07
N GLU A 127 -13.84 -3.45 -2.36
CA GLU A 127 -12.60 -3.35 -1.58
C GLU A 127 -12.01 -4.74 -1.34
N ALA A 128 -10.70 -4.81 -1.25
CA ALA A 128 -10.00 -6.03 -0.90
C ALA A 128 -8.88 -5.78 0.09
N ALA A 129 -8.60 -6.80 0.88
CA ALA A 129 -7.38 -6.89 1.67
C ALA A 129 -6.82 -8.30 1.57
N MET A 130 -5.51 -8.40 1.39
CA MET A 130 -4.85 -9.67 1.20
C MET A 130 -4.03 -10.05 2.42
N SER A 131 -4.11 -11.32 2.80
CA SER A 131 -3.23 -11.92 3.79
C SER A 131 -2.28 -12.92 3.11
N TYR A 132 -1.41 -13.50 3.91
CA TYR A 132 -0.46 -14.50 3.41
C TYR A 132 -1.16 -15.70 2.76
N SER A 133 -2.24 -16.20 3.36
CA SER A 133 -2.93 -17.43 2.91
C SER A 133 -4.31 -17.19 2.32
N ALA A 134 -4.80 -15.94 2.26
CA ALA A 134 -6.14 -15.67 1.76
C ALA A 134 -6.25 -14.31 1.08
N LYS A 135 -7.21 -14.22 0.16
CA LYS A 135 -7.74 -12.98 -0.40
C LYS A 135 -9.10 -12.72 0.28
N PHE A 136 -9.31 -11.51 0.80
CA PHE A 136 -10.58 -11.09 1.36
C PHE A 136 -11.14 -9.97 0.50
N ILE A 137 -12.37 -10.10 0.06
CA ILE A 137 -13.05 -9.09 -0.76
C ILE A 137 -14.36 -8.73 -0.09
N ARG A 138 -14.61 -7.43 0.05
CA ARG A 138 -15.87 -6.87 0.49
C ARG A 138 -16.70 -6.43 -0.72
N ASP A 139 -17.96 -6.81 -0.74
CA ASP A 139 -18.91 -6.36 -1.76
C ASP A 139 -19.63 -5.05 -1.37
N GLU A 140 -20.43 -4.51 -2.29
CA GLU A 140 -21.20 -3.27 -2.09
C GLU A 140 -22.23 -3.39 -0.94
N ASN A 141 -22.65 -4.61 -0.56
CA ASN A 141 -23.58 -4.87 0.53
C ASN A 141 -22.88 -4.96 1.89
N GLY A 142 -21.57 -4.88 1.92
CA GLY A 142 -20.74 -4.99 3.13
C GLY A 142 -20.38 -6.43 3.51
N TYR A 143 -20.68 -7.42 2.67
CA TYR A 143 -20.32 -8.80 2.93
C TYR A 143 -18.89 -9.12 2.51
N ILE A 144 -18.22 -9.97 3.28
CA ILE A 144 -16.86 -10.41 3.00
C ILE A 144 -16.86 -11.83 2.47
N TYR A 145 -16.16 -12.02 1.36
CA TYR A 145 -15.86 -13.31 0.75
C TYR A 145 -14.38 -13.59 0.89
N MET A 146 -14.04 -14.85 1.15
CA MET A 146 -12.66 -15.28 1.34
C MET A 146 -12.29 -16.35 0.32
N HIS A 147 -11.15 -16.14 -0.33
CA HIS A 147 -10.48 -17.12 -1.16
C HIS A 147 -9.25 -17.62 -0.42
N THR A 148 -9.27 -18.87 0.02
CA THR A 148 -8.13 -19.48 0.69
C THR A 148 -7.11 -19.92 -0.34
N LYS A 149 -5.86 -19.52 -0.17
CA LYS A 149 -4.74 -19.96 -1.00
C LYS A 149 -4.08 -21.16 -0.34
N PRO A 150 -4.20 -22.37 -0.88
CA PRO A 150 -3.58 -23.55 -0.31
C PRO A 150 -2.05 -23.51 -0.37
N VAL A 151 -1.52 -22.73 -1.31
CA VAL A 151 -0.09 -22.47 -1.46
C VAL A 151 0.09 -20.96 -1.59
N ALA A 152 0.91 -20.37 -0.75
CA ALA A 152 1.12 -18.92 -0.70
C ALA A 152 1.62 -18.30 -2.02
N ASN A 153 2.20 -19.10 -2.90
CA ASN A 153 2.76 -18.69 -4.19
C ASN A 153 1.83 -18.94 -5.36
N ASP A 154 0.65 -19.50 -5.12
CA ASP A 154 -0.34 -19.74 -6.15
C ASP A 154 -1.60 -18.97 -5.80
N PHE A 155 -1.72 -17.76 -6.36
CA PHE A 155 -2.81 -16.85 -6.07
C PHE A 155 -4.16 -17.36 -6.54
N HIS A 156 -4.16 -18.22 -7.56
CA HIS A 156 -5.36 -18.71 -8.21
C HIS A 156 -5.68 -20.17 -7.83
N ALA A 157 -4.85 -20.82 -6.99
CA ALA A 157 -5.18 -22.11 -6.43
C ALA A 157 -6.15 -21.94 -5.27
N GLY A 158 -7.36 -22.42 -5.44
CA GLY A 158 -8.44 -22.28 -4.47
C GLY A 158 -9.66 -21.62 -5.10
N ALA A 159 -10.57 -21.14 -4.28
CA ALA A 159 -11.76 -20.46 -4.76
C ALA A 159 -12.42 -19.61 -3.68
N TYR A 160 -13.22 -18.64 -4.09
CA TYR A 160 -14.21 -18.00 -3.23
C TYR A 160 -15.43 -18.92 -3.08
N MET A 161 -16.00 -18.93 -1.89
CA MET A 161 -17.33 -19.52 -1.68
C MET A 161 -18.39 -18.46 -1.93
N SER A 162 -19.51 -18.84 -2.56
CA SER A 162 -20.64 -17.94 -2.83
C SER A 162 -21.44 -17.52 -1.59
N ILE A 163 -21.13 -18.10 -0.44
CA ILE A 163 -21.70 -17.72 0.85
C ILE A 163 -20.71 -16.81 1.57
N PRO A 164 -21.12 -15.59 1.99
CA PRO A 164 -20.25 -14.69 2.70
C PRO A 164 -19.87 -15.24 4.07
N LEU A 165 -18.73 -14.79 4.59
CA LEU A 165 -18.27 -15.18 5.91
C LEU A 165 -19.24 -14.69 7.01
N TRP A 166 -19.31 -15.45 8.13
CA TRP A 166 -19.96 -15.09 9.40
C TRP A 166 -21.43 -14.70 9.31
N ASN A 167 -22.25 -15.58 8.73
CA ASN A 167 -23.70 -15.43 8.73
C ASN A 167 -24.20 -14.03 8.32
N TYR A 168 -23.63 -13.49 7.24
CA TYR A 168 -24.00 -12.16 6.72
C TYR A 168 -23.69 -10.99 7.66
N THR A 169 -22.68 -11.10 8.53
CA THR A 169 -22.14 -9.93 9.22
C THR A 169 -21.62 -8.91 8.20
N LYS A 170 -21.96 -7.64 8.41
CA LYS A 170 -21.59 -6.56 7.49
C LYS A 170 -20.38 -5.77 7.99
N PHE A 171 -19.58 -5.35 7.04
CA PHE A 171 -18.40 -4.53 7.26
C PHE A 171 -18.43 -3.30 6.34
N SER A 172 -18.02 -2.17 6.87
CA SER A 172 -17.94 -0.92 6.12
C SER A 172 -16.58 -0.72 5.43
N ALA A 173 -15.54 -1.39 5.91
CA ALA A 173 -14.20 -1.30 5.32
C ALA A 173 -13.35 -2.54 5.59
N LEU A 174 -12.34 -2.75 4.73
CA LEU A 174 -11.23 -3.69 4.89
C LEU A 174 -9.90 -2.92 4.85
N TYR A 175 -8.95 -3.35 5.67
CA TYR A 175 -7.62 -2.75 5.71
C TYR A 175 -6.54 -3.82 5.67
N PRO A 176 -5.46 -3.59 4.92
CA PRO A 176 -4.34 -4.53 4.86
C PRO A 176 -3.61 -4.58 6.20
N VAL A 177 -3.15 -5.77 6.56
CA VAL A 177 -2.27 -5.98 7.72
C VAL A 177 -0.83 -6.11 7.27
N GLN A 178 -0.59 -6.49 6.04
CA GLN A 178 0.73 -6.88 5.59
C GLN A 178 1.31 -5.92 4.56
N LYS A 179 2.54 -5.52 4.81
CA LYS A 179 3.47 -5.04 3.81
C LYS A 179 4.82 -5.74 4.01
N PHE A 180 5.29 -6.43 3.01
CA PHE A 180 6.65 -6.88 2.73
C PHE A 180 7.35 -7.94 3.57
N LYS A 181 7.29 -8.02 4.87
CA LYS A 181 8.21 -8.90 5.61
C LYS A 181 7.60 -9.71 6.73
N ASP A 182 6.44 -9.34 7.19
CA ASP A 182 5.88 -10.03 8.33
C ASP A 182 5.01 -11.20 7.89
N ARG A 183 5.63 -12.38 7.81
CA ARG A 183 4.96 -13.66 7.53
C ARG A 183 4.04 -14.10 8.66
N ASN A 184 4.04 -13.35 9.74
CA ASN A 184 3.48 -13.77 11.00
C ASN A 184 2.02 -13.35 11.18
N MET A 185 1.52 -12.47 10.32
CA MET A 185 0.15 -11.98 10.40
C MET A 185 -0.69 -12.47 9.23
N ASP A 186 -1.27 -13.64 9.38
CA ASP A 186 -2.25 -14.15 8.43
C ASP A 186 -3.65 -13.65 8.79
N ALA A 187 -3.82 -12.36 8.67
CA ALA A 187 -5.03 -11.63 9.05
C ALA A 187 -5.20 -10.37 8.22
N VAL A 188 -6.39 -9.81 8.26
CA VAL A 188 -6.72 -8.46 7.79
C VAL A 188 -7.52 -7.74 8.85
N LEU A 189 -7.57 -6.41 8.78
CA LEU A 189 -8.43 -5.61 9.65
C LEU A 189 -9.71 -5.25 8.92
N ALA A 190 -10.83 -5.19 9.65
CA ALA A 190 -12.12 -4.81 9.11
C ALA A 190 -12.87 -3.89 10.06
N LEU A 191 -13.67 -3.00 9.51
CA LEU A 191 -14.56 -2.15 10.28
C LEU A 191 -15.95 -2.75 10.25
N ARG A 192 -16.40 -3.28 11.40
CA ARG A 192 -17.74 -3.89 11.53
C ARG A 192 -18.82 -2.81 11.52
N GLU A 193 -19.84 -2.98 10.68
CA GLU A 193 -20.89 -1.96 10.49
C GLU A 193 -21.80 -1.82 11.71
N GLU A 194 -22.12 -2.93 12.40
CA GLU A 194 -23.11 -2.97 13.48
C GLU A 194 -22.81 -2.01 14.63
N ASP A 195 -21.56 -1.92 15.02
CA ASP A 195 -21.11 -1.14 16.17
C ASP A 195 -19.98 -0.16 15.87
N ASN A 196 -19.61 -0.05 14.60
CA ASN A 196 -18.48 0.76 14.15
C ASN A 196 -17.17 0.43 14.90
N SER A 197 -16.89 -0.86 15.06
CA SER A 197 -15.69 -1.37 15.74
C SER A 197 -14.71 -1.94 14.74
N LEU A 198 -13.44 -1.60 14.91
CA LEU A 198 -12.36 -2.24 14.19
C LEU A 198 -12.12 -3.63 14.78
N VAL A 199 -12.09 -4.63 13.93
CA VAL A 199 -11.86 -6.03 14.30
C VAL A 199 -10.77 -6.65 13.42
N ILE A 200 -10.25 -7.78 13.87
CA ILE A 200 -9.29 -8.58 13.14
C ILE A 200 -10.02 -9.74 12.48
N ILE A 201 -9.78 -9.93 11.20
CA ILE A 201 -10.22 -11.12 10.47
C ILE A 201 -9.01 -12.01 10.25
N ARG A 202 -9.04 -13.17 10.88
CA ARG A 202 -7.95 -14.13 10.87
C ARG A 202 -8.29 -15.32 10.01
N ASN A 203 -7.40 -15.73 9.10
CA ASN A 203 -7.49 -17.00 8.42
C ASN A 203 -6.70 -18.07 9.19
N GLY A 204 -7.33 -19.16 9.52
CA GLY A 204 -6.71 -20.22 10.30
C GLY A 204 -6.01 -21.31 9.50
N GLY A 205 -6.13 -21.28 8.18
CA GLY A 205 -5.67 -22.37 7.31
C GLY A 205 -4.22 -22.27 6.83
N GLY A 206 -3.47 -21.25 7.26
CA GLY A 206 -2.14 -20.94 6.74
C GLY A 206 -1.10 -22.02 6.86
N VAL A 207 -0.10 -21.98 6.00
CA VAL A 207 1.01 -22.94 5.93
C VAL A 207 1.78 -23.01 7.25
N LYS A 208 1.93 -24.20 7.80
CA LYS A 208 2.81 -24.42 8.97
C LYS A 208 4.21 -23.93 8.68
N ASN A 209 4.63 -22.89 9.37
CA ASN A 209 6.03 -22.55 9.41
C ASN A 209 6.76 -23.49 10.34
N SER A 210 7.78 -24.19 9.88
CA SER A 210 8.56 -25.18 10.64
C SER A 210 9.50 -24.55 11.67
N SER A 211 9.59 -23.24 11.74
CA SER A 211 10.39 -22.55 12.73
C SER A 211 9.55 -22.24 13.97
N ASN A 212 10.20 -22.33 15.12
CA ASN A 212 9.65 -22.14 16.45
C ASN A 212 9.10 -20.73 16.75
N ASP A 213 8.70 -19.97 15.76
CA ASP A 213 8.07 -18.67 15.93
C ASP A 213 6.53 -18.80 15.78
N PRO A 214 5.81 -18.80 16.89
CA PRO A 214 4.37 -19.08 16.92
C PRO A 214 3.49 -17.84 16.72
N THR A 215 3.96 -16.82 16.03
CA THR A 215 3.47 -15.48 16.30
C THR A 215 2.01 -15.23 15.96
N PHE A 216 1.43 -15.68 14.89
CA PHE A 216 0.01 -15.43 14.58
C PHE A 216 -0.67 -16.63 13.92
N TYR A 217 -0.05 -17.77 14.05
CA TYR A 217 -0.52 -18.98 13.46
C TYR A 217 -1.17 -19.86 14.53
N ASP A 218 -2.44 -20.11 14.40
CA ASP A 218 -3.20 -21.02 15.26
C ASP A 218 -3.79 -22.14 14.42
N ASN A 219 -3.27 -23.35 14.59
CA ASN A 219 -3.76 -24.56 13.92
C ASN A 219 -5.22 -24.92 14.29
N THR A 220 -5.81 -24.23 15.27
CA THR A 220 -7.18 -24.51 15.72
C THR A 220 -8.25 -23.76 14.94
N VAL A 221 -7.87 -22.71 14.21
CA VAL A 221 -8.80 -21.96 13.37
C VAL A 221 -9.01 -22.72 12.07
N LYS A 222 -10.25 -22.97 11.76
CA LYS A 222 -10.68 -23.66 10.54
C LYS A 222 -10.66 -22.70 9.36
N ASP A 223 -10.68 -23.24 8.14
CA ASP A 223 -10.70 -22.51 6.86
C ASP A 223 -11.93 -21.59 6.66
N THR A 224 -12.69 -21.32 7.70
CA THR A 224 -13.87 -20.47 7.71
C THR A 224 -13.60 -19.03 8.15
N GLY A 225 -12.35 -18.73 8.50
CA GLY A 225 -12.02 -17.44 9.10
C GLY A 225 -12.55 -17.27 10.53
N GLU A 226 -12.02 -16.32 11.25
CA GLU A 226 -12.43 -15.95 12.61
C GLU A 226 -12.41 -14.44 12.77
N ILE A 227 -13.45 -13.88 13.40
CA ILE A 227 -13.45 -12.49 13.86
C ILE A 227 -12.85 -12.45 15.26
N VAL A 228 -11.84 -11.64 15.48
CA VAL A 228 -11.19 -11.45 16.77
C VAL A 228 -11.29 -9.99 17.18
N GLU A 229 -11.75 -9.76 18.41
CA GLU A 229 -11.76 -8.42 18.99
C GLU A 229 -10.35 -8.01 19.43
N PHE A 230 -10.05 -6.73 19.34
CA PHE A 230 -8.83 -6.20 19.93
C PHE A 230 -8.88 -6.28 21.45
N GLU A 231 -7.75 -6.62 22.05
CA GLU A 231 -7.54 -6.64 23.48
C GLU A 231 -6.66 -5.45 23.92
N GLY A 232 -6.59 -5.26 25.25
CA GLY A 232 -5.78 -4.22 25.85
C GLY A 232 -6.55 -2.92 26.13
N GLU A 233 -5.93 -2.05 26.92
CA GLU A 233 -6.55 -0.79 27.36
C GLU A 233 -6.83 0.16 26.18
N ASP A 234 -5.94 0.18 25.19
CA ASP A 234 -6.04 1.08 24.04
C ASP A 234 -7.04 0.57 22.97
N ALA A 235 -7.50 -0.67 23.08
CA ALA A 235 -8.49 -1.24 22.14
C ALA A 235 -9.80 -0.44 22.10
N LYS A 236 -10.20 0.15 23.23
CA LYS A 236 -11.40 1.02 23.34
C LYS A 236 -11.43 2.18 22.32
N ASN A 237 -10.25 2.63 21.87
CA ASN A 237 -10.13 3.73 20.93
C ASN A 237 -10.57 3.34 19.50
N PHE A 238 -10.80 2.06 19.27
CA PHE A 238 -11.24 1.49 17.99
C PHE A 238 -12.55 0.67 18.13
N GLN A 239 -13.22 0.79 19.25
CA GLN A 239 -14.48 0.11 19.52
C GLN A 239 -15.61 1.11 19.69
N ASN A 240 -16.78 0.82 19.09
CA ASN A 240 -17.99 1.65 19.19
C ASN A 240 -17.74 3.14 18.83
N MET A 241 -17.03 3.39 17.75
CA MET A 241 -16.65 4.74 17.29
C MET A 241 -17.85 5.51 16.74
N ARG A 242 -18.71 6.05 17.62
CA ARG A 242 -19.98 6.71 17.24
C ARG A 242 -19.82 8.13 16.74
N ASP A 243 -18.84 8.85 17.28
CA ASP A 243 -18.63 10.28 17.04
C ASP A 243 -17.54 10.56 16.02
N GLU A 244 -16.95 9.52 15.47
CA GLU A 244 -15.86 9.58 14.52
C GLU A 244 -15.87 8.39 13.57
N SER A 245 -15.13 8.51 12.48
CA SER A 245 -14.96 7.46 11.49
C SER A 245 -13.51 7.33 11.06
N ILE A 246 -13.10 6.13 10.68
CA ILE A 246 -11.84 5.91 10.01
C ILE A 246 -11.99 6.35 8.55
N VAL A 247 -11.27 7.39 8.15
CA VAL A 247 -11.25 7.89 6.77
C VAL A 247 -10.39 6.97 5.89
N THR A 248 -9.21 6.62 6.41
CA THR A 248 -8.29 5.68 5.80
C THR A 248 -7.39 5.08 6.88
N MET A 249 -6.94 3.86 6.65
CA MET A 249 -5.92 3.24 7.50
C MET A 249 -4.92 2.51 6.61
N LYS A 250 -3.65 2.75 6.88
CA LYS A 250 -2.55 2.16 6.10
C LYS A 250 -1.52 1.53 7.04
N THR A 251 -0.82 0.53 6.51
CA THR A 251 0.34 -0.05 7.20
C THR A 251 1.44 1.00 7.34
N ALA A 252 2.16 0.92 8.40
CA ALA A 252 3.26 1.79 8.77
C ALA A 252 4.38 0.99 9.41
N SER A 253 5.48 1.63 9.70
CA SER A 253 6.58 1.04 10.44
C SER A 253 7.12 2.00 11.49
N VAL A 254 7.76 1.45 12.50
CA VAL A 254 8.46 2.21 13.53
C VAL A 254 9.81 1.58 13.81
N ASN A 255 10.82 2.41 13.97
CA ASN A 255 12.13 1.94 14.40
C ASN A 255 12.13 1.74 15.92
N VAL A 256 12.38 0.51 16.36
CA VAL A 256 12.53 0.16 17.76
C VAL A 256 13.90 -0.46 17.95
N ASN A 257 14.83 0.27 18.58
CA ASN A 257 16.19 -0.17 18.84
C ASN A 257 16.97 -0.63 17.57
N GLY A 258 16.69 0.00 16.44
CA GLY A 258 17.35 -0.33 15.17
C GLY A 258 16.55 -1.28 14.26
N ASP A 259 15.52 -1.92 14.78
CA ASP A 259 14.65 -2.82 14.01
C ASP A 259 13.38 -2.09 13.55
N MET A 260 13.03 -2.24 12.29
CA MET A 260 11.77 -1.74 11.75
C MET A 260 10.64 -2.71 12.10
N MET A 261 9.74 -2.25 12.96
CA MET A 261 8.60 -3.02 13.44
C MET A 261 7.32 -2.53 12.77
N GLN A 262 6.41 -3.45 12.50
CA GLN A 262 5.12 -3.13 11.90
C GLN A 262 4.23 -2.30 12.82
N ALA A 263 3.54 -1.34 12.22
CA ALA A 263 2.57 -0.46 12.85
C ALA A 263 1.43 -0.15 11.88
N TRP A 264 0.45 0.59 12.36
CA TRP A 264 -0.66 1.12 11.55
C TRP A 264 -0.86 2.60 11.86
N VAL A 265 -1.28 3.32 10.85
CA VAL A 265 -1.74 4.69 10.98
C VAL A 265 -3.14 4.81 10.41
N ALA A 266 -4.06 5.34 11.20
CA ALA A 266 -5.44 5.60 10.84
C ALA A 266 -5.70 7.11 10.88
N LEU A 267 -6.19 7.67 9.77
CA LEU A 267 -6.72 9.02 9.75
C LEU A 267 -8.19 8.96 10.18
N MET A 268 -8.47 9.57 11.31
CA MET A 268 -9.80 9.67 11.88
C MET A 268 -10.44 11.00 11.51
N LYS A 269 -11.75 11.00 11.36
CA LYS A 269 -12.56 12.21 11.14
C LYS A 269 -13.70 12.24 12.14
N GLY A 270 -13.74 13.29 12.94
CA GLY A 270 -14.85 13.56 13.85
C GLY A 270 -16.09 14.13 13.14
N ASN A 271 -17.24 14.00 13.78
CA ASN A 271 -18.50 14.57 13.28
C ASN A 271 -18.44 16.11 13.15
N ASP A 272 -17.53 16.76 13.88
CA ASP A 272 -17.27 18.19 13.80
C ASP A 272 -16.29 18.59 12.68
N MET A 273 -15.96 17.67 11.78
CA MET A 273 -14.99 17.82 10.68
C MET A 273 -13.54 18.03 11.14
N SER A 274 -13.21 17.72 12.37
CA SER A 274 -11.83 17.63 12.86
C SER A 274 -11.15 16.37 12.37
N TYR A 275 -9.82 16.39 12.30
CA TYR A 275 -9.02 15.22 11.96
C TYR A 275 -8.04 14.89 13.08
N GLN A 276 -7.74 13.61 13.20
CA GLN A 276 -6.76 13.06 14.12
C GLN A 276 -6.04 11.90 13.44
N LEU A 277 -4.75 11.76 13.67
CA LEU A 277 -3.97 10.64 13.20
C LEU A 277 -3.69 9.70 14.36
N ARG A 278 -4.19 8.49 14.31
CA ARG A 278 -3.94 7.45 15.31
C ARG A 278 -2.88 6.50 14.82
N TYR A 279 -1.88 6.30 15.65
CA TYR A 279 -0.82 5.33 15.47
C TYR A 279 -0.96 4.23 16.49
N PHE A 280 -0.75 3.00 16.11
CA PHE A 280 -0.72 1.87 17.03
C PHE A 280 0.12 0.70 16.50
N ARG A 281 0.48 -0.17 17.44
CA ARG A 281 1.09 -1.47 17.17
C ARG A 281 0.26 -2.57 17.84
N MET A 282 0.40 -3.79 17.35
CA MET A 282 -0.20 -4.98 17.97
C MET A 282 0.88 -5.87 18.56
N LYS A 283 0.61 -6.40 19.76
CA LYS A 283 1.47 -7.44 20.34
C LYS A 283 1.24 -8.77 19.63
N ASN A 284 2.34 -9.41 19.34
CA ASN A 284 2.34 -10.77 18.88
C ASN A 284 1.55 -11.68 19.83
N LYS A 285 0.69 -12.54 19.33
CA LYS A 285 -0.07 -13.59 20.01
C LYS A 285 -1.33 -13.18 20.79
N LYS A 286 -1.59 -11.90 21.04
CA LYS A 286 -2.74 -11.51 21.86
C LYS A 286 -3.66 -10.49 21.23
N TRP A 287 -3.35 -10.00 20.05
CA TRP A 287 -4.13 -8.94 19.40
C TRP A 287 -4.33 -7.69 20.27
N ASP A 288 -3.43 -7.51 21.25
CA ASP A 288 -3.39 -6.34 22.12
C ASP A 288 -2.90 -5.14 21.33
N ILE A 289 -3.66 -4.08 21.31
CA ILE A 289 -3.14 -2.77 20.89
C ILE A 289 -2.20 -2.25 21.97
N TYR A 290 -1.02 -1.85 21.56
CA TYR A 290 -0.05 -1.19 22.43
C TYR A 290 0.74 -0.14 21.64
N ASP A 291 1.53 0.65 22.35
CA ASP A 291 2.30 1.77 21.76
C ASP A 291 1.38 2.72 20.95
N TYR A 292 0.20 2.93 21.52
CA TYR A 292 -0.82 3.79 20.92
C TYR A 292 -0.47 5.27 21.10
N TYR A 293 -0.74 6.05 20.08
CA TYR A 293 -0.58 7.50 20.11
C TYR A 293 -1.59 8.20 19.19
N GLU A 294 -2.08 9.35 19.65
CA GLU A 294 -2.93 10.24 18.90
C GLU A 294 -2.19 11.53 18.58
N ASN A 295 -2.23 11.94 17.33
CA ASN A 295 -1.71 13.21 16.88
C ASN A 295 -2.87 14.10 16.40
N ASP A 296 -3.03 15.25 17.03
CA ASP A 296 -4.06 16.22 16.68
C ASP A 296 -3.72 16.93 15.36
N LEU A 297 -4.67 16.90 14.45
CA LEU A 297 -4.56 17.52 13.13
C LEU A 297 -5.53 18.71 12.99
N THR A 298 -5.72 19.48 14.05
CA THR A 298 -6.68 20.61 14.11
C THR A 298 -6.50 21.59 12.96
N SER A 299 -5.28 21.82 12.47
CA SER A 299 -5.01 22.68 11.32
C SER A 299 -5.62 22.19 10.01
N LEU A 300 -6.03 20.92 9.96
CA LEU A 300 -6.71 20.30 8.79
C LEU A 300 -8.25 20.33 8.91
N LYS A 301 -8.79 20.85 10.01
CA LYS A 301 -10.25 20.93 10.23
C LYS A 301 -10.94 21.61 9.05
N ASN A 302 -12.07 21.05 8.63
CA ASN A 302 -12.89 21.49 7.50
C ASN A 302 -12.22 21.39 6.12
N LYS A 303 -11.01 20.83 6.00
CA LYS A 303 -10.42 20.53 4.69
C LYS A 303 -11.00 19.24 4.13
N GLU A 304 -11.01 19.13 2.82
CA GLU A 304 -11.47 17.93 2.13
C GLU A 304 -10.31 16.94 1.98
N TYR A 305 -10.38 15.81 2.69
CA TYR A 305 -9.43 14.72 2.50
C TYR A 305 -9.54 14.13 1.10
N THR A 306 -8.40 13.84 0.51
CA THR A 306 -8.32 13.17 -0.80
C THR A 306 -7.59 11.83 -0.71
N ASP A 307 -6.35 11.83 -0.24
CA ASP A 307 -5.56 10.61 -0.08
C ASP A 307 -4.41 10.80 0.92
N MET A 308 -3.77 9.70 1.31
CA MET A 308 -2.65 9.68 2.24
C MET A 308 -1.58 8.68 1.79
N ALA A 309 -0.33 9.12 1.72
CA ALA A 309 0.82 8.29 1.50
C ALA A 309 1.65 8.12 2.79
N VAL A 310 2.10 6.89 3.06
CA VAL A 310 2.92 6.57 4.25
C VAL A 310 4.37 6.33 3.82
N PHE A 311 5.28 7.03 4.45
CA PHE A 311 6.71 6.83 4.33
C PHE A 311 7.20 6.02 5.55
N GLU A 312 7.16 4.71 5.40
CA GLU A 312 7.38 3.78 6.52
C GLU A 312 8.78 3.88 7.12
N GLN A 313 9.80 3.91 6.27
CA GLN A 313 11.19 4.00 6.71
C GLN A 313 11.54 5.35 7.34
N LYS A 314 10.81 6.37 6.97
CA LYS A 314 10.96 7.75 7.44
C LYS A 314 9.99 8.12 8.56
N GLN A 315 9.01 7.25 8.81
CA GLN A 315 8.06 7.34 9.92
C GLN A 315 7.21 8.62 9.89
N TYR A 316 6.74 9.00 8.69
CA TYR A 316 5.79 10.10 8.52
C TYR A 316 4.76 9.80 7.43
N VAL A 317 3.74 10.63 7.39
CA VAL A 317 2.71 10.61 6.34
C VAL A 317 2.70 11.92 5.57
N VAL A 318 2.30 11.82 4.30
CA VAL A 318 1.88 12.95 3.49
C VAL A 318 0.39 12.81 3.21
N ILE A 319 -0.38 13.82 3.56
CA ILE A 319 -1.83 13.84 3.46
C ILE A 319 -2.22 14.89 2.42
N ALA A 320 -3.02 14.49 1.44
CA ALA A 320 -3.61 15.42 0.48
C ALA A 320 -4.98 15.92 1.00
N MET A 321 -5.11 17.23 1.06
CA MET A 321 -6.32 17.93 1.43
C MET A 321 -6.71 18.89 0.30
N GLY A 322 -7.61 18.45 -0.59
CA GLY A 322 -7.93 19.19 -1.80
C GLY A 322 -6.70 19.31 -2.72
N ASN A 323 -6.19 20.51 -2.89
CA ASN A 323 -4.98 20.78 -3.69
C ASN A 323 -3.71 21.01 -2.85
N GLU A 324 -3.76 20.74 -1.56
CA GLU A 324 -2.66 20.93 -0.63
C GLU A 324 -2.05 19.61 -0.19
N LEU A 325 -0.73 19.57 -0.04
CA LEU A 325 0.01 18.48 0.59
C LEU A 325 0.48 18.89 1.98
N TRP A 326 0.15 18.08 2.95
CA TRP A 326 0.50 18.26 4.34
C TRP A 326 1.34 17.09 4.84
N TYR A 327 2.34 17.38 5.64
CA TYR A 327 3.26 16.42 6.24
C TYR A 327 3.09 16.39 7.75
N CYS A 328 3.14 15.21 8.35
CA CYS A 328 3.32 15.04 9.79
C CYS A 328 3.94 13.69 10.15
N GLN A 329 4.71 13.67 11.23
CA GLN A 329 5.20 12.42 11.81
C GLN A 329 4.16 11.81 12.73
N TYR A 330 4.10 10.47 12.76
CA TYR A 330 3.08 9.74 13.51
C TYR A 330 3.60 9.02 14.76
N VAL A 331 4.91 8.84 14.88
CA VAL A 331 5.49 8.06 15.97
C VAL A 331 5.51 8.85 17.27
N LYS A 332 5.14 8.21 18.36
CA LYS A 332 5.16 8.79 19.71
C LYS A 332 6.52 9.40 20.02
N GLY A 333 6.52 10.62 20.53
CA GLY A 333 7.74 11.38 20.83
C GLY A 333 8.38 12.08 19.63
N MET A 334 7.98 11.74 18.39
CA MET A 334 8.35 12.43 17.15
C MET A 334 7.15 13.01 16.43
N ALA A 335 5.93 12.78 16.94
CA ALA A 335 4.71 13.31 16.34
C ALA A 335 4.76 14.84 16.27
N SER A 336 4.38 15.35 15.11
CA SER A 336 4.43 16.79 14.83
C SER A 336 3.07 17.29 14.35
N ALA A 337 2.77 18.56 14.63
CA ALA A 337 1.65 19.22 13.99
C ALA A 337 1.80 19.17 12.46
N PRO A 338 0.69 19.05 11.70
CA PRO A 338 0.75 19.04 10.25
C PRO A 338 1.38 20.32 9.71
N LYS A 339 2.24 20.18 8.72
CA LYS A 339 2.89 21.30 8.01
C LYS A 339 2.54 21.23 6.53
N LEU A 340 2.15 22.37 5.98
CA LEU A 340 1.95 22.51 4.54
C LEU A 340 3.31 22.43 3.83
N ILE A 341 3.44 21.52 2.88
CA ILE A 341 4.68 21.33 2.10
C ILE A 341 4.54 21.80 0.64
N HIS A 342 3.32 21.77 0.10
CA HIS A 342 3.07 22.21 -1.26
C HIS A 342 1.59 22.52 -1.49
N THR A 343 1.31 23.42 -2.45
CA THR A 343 -0.04 23.71 -2.95
C THR A 343 -0.02 23.67 -4.47
N PHE A 344 -0.86 22.84 -5.05
CA PHE A 344 -1.03 22.74 -6.50
C PHE A 344 -2.12 23.68 -7.01
N ASP A 345 -2.10 23.95 -8.31
CA ASP A 345 -3.17 24.70 -8.97
C ASP A 345 -4.45 23.86 -9.17
N LYS A 346 -4.32 22.54 -9.06
CA LYS A 346 -5.39 21.55 -9.26
C LYS A 346 -5.50 20.62 -8.06
N LYS A 347 -6.69 20.05 -7.89
CA LYS A 347 -6.95 19.08 -6.83
C LYS A 347 -6.07 17.84 -7.01
N VAL A 348 -5.49 17.39 -5.91
CA VAL A 348 -4.82 16.08 -5.83
C VAL A 348 -5.88 15.01 -5.76
N ILE A 349 -5.79 13.98 -6.57
CA ILE A 349 -6.76 12.87 -6.62
C ILE A 349 -6.22 11.57 -6.05
N ALA A 350 -4.92 11.31 -6.19
CA ALA A 350 -4.29 10.12 -5.64
C ALA A 350 -2.82 10.38 -5.29
N LEU A 351 -2.35 9.66 -4.28
CA LEU A 351 -0.97 9.65 -3.81
C LEU A 351 -0.44 8.22 -3.74
N SER A 352 0.82 8.05 -4.07
CA SER A 352 1.55 6.82 -3.73
C SER A 352 2.96 7.15 -3.29
N SER A 353 3.53 6.33 -2.42
CA SER A 353 4.89 6.51 -1.91
C SER A 353 5.80 5.39 -2.37
N ASN A 354 7.04 5.74 -2.66
CA ASN A 354 8.15 4.82 -2.76
C ASN A 354 9.11 5.11 -1.61
N ASP A 355 8.99 4.34 -0.55
CA ASP A 355 9.85 4.46 0.64
C ASP A 355 10.46 3.11 1.02
N ILE A 356 10.70 2.28 0.02
CA ILE A 356 11.33 1.00 0.26
C ILE A 356 12.80 1.23 0.52
N TYR A 357 13.27 0.63 1.61
CA TYR A 357 14.69 0.59 1.93
C TYR A 357 15.42 -0.25 0.87
N LEU A 358 15.83 0.42 -0.18
CA LEU A 358 16.83 -0.07 -1.10
C LEU A 358 18.15 0.43 -0.57
N TYR A 359 18.98 -0.40 -0.03
CA TYR A 359 20.33 -0.17 0.50
C TYR A 359 20.81 1.30 0.52
N PRO A 360 21.46 1.80 1.57
CA PRO A 360 21.89 3.21 1.69
C PRO A 360 22.74 3.71 0.52
N LYS A 361 23.28 2.80 -0.28
CA LYS A 361 24.08 3.08 -1.46
C LYS A 361 23.30 3.78 -2.59
N TYR A 362 21.97 3.68 -2.57
CA TYR A 362 21.08 4.20 -3.61
C TYR A 362 20.12 5.28 -3.09
N GLY A 363 20.57 6.10 -2.15
CA GLY A 363 19.79 7.14 -1.47
C GLY A 363 18.97 8.10 -2.33
N VAL A 364 19.09 8.03 -3.65
CA VAL A 364 18.31 8.82 -4.61
C VAL A 364 16.88 8.24 -4.78
N TYR A 365 16.66 6.98 -4.44
CA TYR A 365 15.40 6.27 -4.71
C TYR A 365 14.48 6.13 -3.50
N ASN A 366 14.97 6.39 -2.32
CA ASN A 366 14.21 6.35 -1.10
C ASN A 366 13.50 7.68 -0.86
N GLY A 367 12.19 7.63 -0.65
CA GLY A 367 11.39 8.81 -0.37
C GLY A 367 10.94 9.54 -1.63
N GLN A 368 10.26 8.83 -2.52
CA GLN A 368 9.56 9.43 -3.65
C GLN A 368 8.06 9.46 -3.40
N LEU A 369 7.42 10.53 -3.81
CA LEU A 369 5.98 10.74 -3.78
C LEU A 369 5.45 10.88 -5.20
N GLY A 370 4.56 9.97 -5.59
CA GLY A 370 3.76 10.11 -6.80
C GLY A 370 2.49 10.91 -6.47
N VAL A 371 2.19 11.89 -7.29
CA VAL A 371 1.05 12.80 -7.13
C VAL A 371 0.28 12.86 -8.44
N ALA A 372 -0.98 12.45 -8.41
CA ALA A 372 -1.90 12.60 -9.52
C ALA A 372 -2.86 13.77 -9.29
N LEU A 373 -3.08 14.58 -10.32
CA LEU A 373 -3.97 15.74 -10.28
C LEU A 373 -5.22 15.51 -11.11
N GLU A 374 -6.29 16.23 -10.80
CA GLU A 374 -7.60 16.11 -11.47
C GLU A 374 -7.58 16.45 -12.97
N ASP A 375 -6.57 17.21 -13.44
CA ASP A 375 -6.38 17.53 -14.86
C ASP A 375 -5.67 16.45 -15.67
N GLY A 376 -5.35 15.31 -15.02
CA GLY A 376 -4.66 14.18 -15.62
C GLY A 376 -3.15 14.25 -15.53
N SER A 377 -2.60 15.25 -14.89
CA SER A 377 -1.16 15.37 -14.68
C SER A 377 -0.68 14.43 -13.58
N PHE A 378 0.44 13.76 -13.82
CA PHE A 378 1.14 12.94 -12.84
C PHE A 378 2.57 13.43 -12.63
N PHE A 379 2.95 13.52 -11.38
CA PHE A 379 4.29 13.97 -10.97
C PHE A 379 4.94 12.97 -10.03
N ILE A 380 6.25 12.87 -10.09
CA ILE A 380 7.07 12.18 -9.09
C ILE A 380 7.97 13.22 -8.42
N TYR A 381 7.87 13.30 -7.11
CA TYR A 381 8.70 14.18 -6.28
C TYR A 381 9.65 13.36 -5.42
N GLY A 382 10.91 13.78 -5.34
CA GLY A 382 11.80 13.39 -4.27
C GLY A 382 11.42 14.13 -2.99
N VAL A 383 11.37 13.42 -1.87
CA VAL A 383 11.07 13.99 -0.57
C VAL A 383 12.36 14.19 0.22
N GLU A 384 12.71 15.43 0.48
CA GLU A 384 13.92 15.82 1.20
C GLU A 384 13.60 16.20 2.64
N GLU A 385 14.20 15.48 3.58
CA GLU A 385 14.14 15.81 5.01
C GLU A 385 15.11 16.96 5.30
N LYS A 386 14.62 17.96 6.02
CA LYS A 386 15.43 19.10 6.49
C LYS A 386 15.44 19.13 8.01
N ASP A 387 16.55 19.57 8.56
CA ASP A 387 16.71 19.77 10.02
C ASP A 387 16.31 18.53 10.85
N LYS A 388 16.76 17.37 10.40
CA LYS A 388 16.54 16.11 11.12
C LYS A 388 17.34 16.09 12.41
N GLN A 389 16.65 15.94 13.53
CA GLN A 389 17.26 15.82 14.84
C GLN A 389 17.80 14.40 15.09
N GLU A 390 18.71 14.25 16.04
CA GLU A 390 19.22 12.94 16.47
C GLU A 390 18.09 12.02 16.97
N SER A 391 17.03 12.59 17.55
CA SER A 391 15.82 11.88 17.96
C SER A 391 15.03 11.26 16.80
N GLY A 392 15.35 11.61 15.55
CA GLY A 392 14.59 11.24 14.37
C GLY A 392 13.48 12.22 14.00
N LEU A 393 13.24 13.26 14.81
CA LEU A 393 12.29 14.31 14.48
C LEU A 393 12.77 15.09 13.25
N VAL A 394 11.92 15.22 12.24
CA VAL A 394 12.15 15.99 11.03
C VAL A 394 11.34 17.28 11.11
N ASN A 395 12.04 18.41 11.19
CA ASN A 395 11.37 19.69 11.39
C ASN A 395 10.77 20.26 10.11
N ASP A 396 11.29 19.89 8.96
CA ASP A 396 10.78 20.37 7.68
C ASP A 396 11.00 19.32 6.58
N VAL A 397 10.07 19.25 5.65
CA VAL A 397 10.11 18.38 4.47
C VAL A 397 9.91 19.25 3.24
N LYS A 398 10.78 19.09 2.25
CA LYS A 398 10.66 19.72 0.95
C LYS A 398 10.49 18.67 -0.12
N ILE A 399 9.74 19.01 -1.15
CA ILE A 399 9.61 18.17 -2.33
C ILE A 399 10.37 18.80 -3.50
N LYS A 400 11.02 17.95 -4.28
CA LYS A 400 11.71 18.31 -5.50
C LYS A 400 11.18 17.47 -6.64
N GLN A 401 10.72 18.10 -7.70
CA GLN A 401 10.22 17.40 -8.87
C GLN A 401 11.34 16.57 -9.53
N LEU A 402 11.06 15.29 -9.74
CA LEU A 402 11.92 14.34 -10.43
C LEU A 402 11.34 13.93 -11.79
N TYR A 403 10.00 13.99 -11.92
CA TYR A 403 9.29 13.71 -13.14
C TYR A 403 8.05 14.64 -13.24
N PRO A 404 7.74 15.22 -14.40
CA PRO A 404 8.62 15.26 -15.56
C PRO A 404 9.89 16.08 -15.31
N ASN A 405 10.94 15.77 -16.03
CA ASN A 405 12.18 16.55 -16.08
C ASN A 405 12.58 16.78 -17.55
N GLU A 406 13.66 17.53 -17.81
CA GLU A 406 14.08 17.87 -19.18
C GLU A 406 14.27 16.65 -20.08
N GLU A 407 14.67 15.51 -19.52
CA GLU A 407 14.85 14.27 -20.27
C GLU A 407 13.52 13.53 -20.46
N SER A 408 12.64 13.58 -19.46
CA SER A 408 11.30 12.98 -19.53
C SER A 408 10.40 13.70 -20.53
N GLU A 409 10.50 15.02 -20.65
CA GLU A 409 9.76 15.82 -21.63
C GLU A 409 10.04 15.42 -23.08
N LYS A 410 11.20 14.82 -23.35
CA LYS A 410 11.53 14.27 -24.67
C LYS A 410 10.84 12.93 -24.96
N GLU A 411 10.46 12.20 -23.91
CA GLU A 411 9.81 10.89 -24.00
C GLU A 411 8.27 10.96 -23.93
N GLY A 412 7.69 12.09 -23.58
CA GLY A 412 6.24 12.31 -23.51
C GLY A 412 5.83 13.28 -22.40
N ASP A 413 4.66 13.86 -22.55
CA ASP A 413 4.09 14.72 -21.53
C ASP A 413 3.66 13.90 -20.29
N ASN A 414 3.45 14.57 -19.16
CA ASN A 414 3.00 13.94 -17.92
C ASN A 414 1.48 13.87 -17.78
N ASN A 415 0.73 14.13 -18.85
CA ASN A 415 -0.73 13.99 -18.85
C ASN A 415 -1.13 12.57 -19.26
N PHE A 416 -1.88 11.90 -18.41
CA PHE A 416 -2.36 10.52 -18.59
C PHE A 416 -3.88 10.44 -18.80
N GLY A 417 -4.52 11.54 -19.15
CA GLY A 417 -5.96 11.63 -19.26
C GLY A 417 -6.64 11.68 -17.90
N LYS A 418 -7.82 11.13 -17.75
CA LYS A 418 -8.52 11.10 -16.48
C LYS A 418 -7.90 10.02 -15.58
N ILE A 419 -6.93 10.41 -14.78
CA ILE A 419 -6.33 9.49 -13.79
C ILE A 419 -7.37 9.15 -12.71
N VAL A 420 -7.39 7.90 -12.30
CA VAL A 420 -8.26 7.39 -11.23
C VAL A 420 -7.45 7.04 -10.00
N ASP A 421 -6.30 6.40 -10.19
CA ASP A 421 -5.44 5.96 -9.10
C ASP A 421 -3.99 5.83 -9.55
N VAL A 422 -3.06 5.86 -8.60
CA VAL A 422 -1.64 5.67 -8.82
C VAL A 422 -1.04 4.75 -7.75
N LEU A 423 -0.12 3.90 -8.17
CA LEU A 423 0.55 2.95 -7.29
C LEU A 423 2.05 2.91 -7.62
N TYR A 424 2.90 2.98 -6.61
CA TYR A 424 4.27 2.51 -6.78
C TYR A 424 4.30 1.00 -6.59
N LYS A 425 4.49 0.29 -7.70
CA LYS A 425 4.62 -1.16 -7.73
C LYS A 425 6.02 -1.55 -7.29
N ILE A 426 6.08 -2.38 -6.26
CA ILE A 426 7.33 -2.75 -5.60
C ILE A 426 7.97 -3.97 -6.25
N GLY A 427 7.12 -4.87 -6.74
CA GLY A 427 7.55 -6.13 -7.33
C GLY A 427 8.15 -7.10 -6.34
N ASN A 428 8.83 -8.08 -6.85
CA ASN A 428 9.43 -9.13 -6.05
C ASN A 428 10.53 -8.61 -5.11
N ALA A 429 10.23 -8.52 -3.82
CA ALA A 429 11.14 -8.01 -2.80
C ALA A 429 12.47 -8.78 -2.71
N ASN A 430 12.50 -10.06 -3.06
CA ASN A 430 13.73 -10.87 -3.02
C ASN A 430 14.68 -10.55 -4.20
N GLN A 431 14.16 -10.05 -5.32
CA GLN A 431 15.00 -9.59 -6.42
C GLN A 431 15.56 -8.19 -6.21
N ILE A 432 14.99 -7.43 -5.29
CA ILE A 432 15.50 -6.09 -4.93
C ILE A 432 16.92 -6.15 -4.37
N VAL A 433 17.22 -7.21 -3.64
CA VAL A 433 18.51 -7.35 -2.92
C VAL A 433 19.64 -7.86 -3.83
N GLN A 434 19.33 -8.49 -4.95
CA GLN A 434 20.33 -9.20 -5.74
C GLN A 434 20.73 -8.56 -7.07
N TYR A 435 19.94 -7.65 -7.64
CA TYR A 435 20.09 -7.26 -9.06
C TYR A 435 20.26 -5.77 -9.35
N ASP A 436 20.29 -4.92 -8.33
CA ASP A 436 20.72 -3.53 -8.47
C ASP A 436 22.22 -3.35 -8.10
N LEU A 437 23.00 -4.44 -8.27
CA LEU A 437 24.47 -4.42 -8.24
C LEU A 437 25.02 -4.26 -9.65
#